data_60b4b85b7b0eacfd4bc77dc32be90aec
#
_entry.id   60b4b85b7b0eacfd4bc77dc32be90aec
#
_cell.length_a   1.000
_cell.length_b   1.000
_cell.length_c   1.000
_cell.angle_alpha   90.00
_cell.angle_beta   90.00
_cell.angle_gamma   90.00
#
_symmetry.space_group_name_H-M   'P 1'
#
loop_
_entity.id
_entity.type
_entity.pdbx_description
1 polymer ?
#
loop_
_entity_poly.entity_id
_entity_poly.type
_entity_poly.pdbx_seq_one_letter_code
_entity_poly.pdbx_strand_id
1 'polypeptide(L)'
;KKSNDLYQRASLFNITLSLPELFQVSTELDILDTNVSKGIKTLTIKGNDRIKATLFLGKTNLFETIIISNLEVLSNLSKSKTAPAMRAINLDRMVYFLDQKVGPYPFNKIVISDEDTKNNPVYGLNQLPGFLSPFPTGFEYDITQFKTLSRTYLENTLLLHPRKDAWLFGALQIYLMIEYVNTYYPKMKVLGSLSKFWIIRWSHIADLEFNDQYSLLYLNMARNNIHQPL
;
A
#
# COMPACT_ATOMS: atom_id res chain seq x y z
N LYS A 1 -11.46 -15.61 27.61
CA LYS A 1 -11.03 -16.65 26.64
C LYS A 1 -9.82 -16.07 25.91
N LYS A 2 -8.63 -16.62 26.12
CA LYS A 2 -7.46 -16.33 25.26
C LYS A 2 -7.85 -16.87 23.88
N SER A 3 -8.06 -15.99 22.90
CA SER A 3 -8.17 -16.44 21.52
C SER A 3 -6.85 -17.11 21.17
N ASN A 4 -6.89 -18.35 20.70
CA ASN A 4 -5.72 -19.04 20.21
C ASN A 4 -5.04 -18.15 19.16
N ASP A 5 -3.73 -18.06 19.26
CA ASP A 5 -2.93 -17.24 18.39
C ASP A 5 -2.99 -17.84 16.98
N LEU A 6 -3.69 -17.16 16.07
CA LEU A 6 -3.83 -17.55 14.67
C LEU A 6 -2.60 -17.22 13.84
N TYR A 7 -1.41 -17.26 14.47
CA TYR A 7 -0.18 -17.11 13.72
C TYR A 7 -0.01 -18.26 12.73
N GLN A 8 -0.11 -17.97 11.46
CA GLN A 8 0.26 -18.88 10.40
C GLN A 8 1.70 -18.61 9.96
N ARG A 9 2.49 -19.66 10.00
CA ARG A 9 3.78 -19.67 9.31
C ARG A 9 3.55 -19.64 7.81
N ALA A 10 4.57 -19.26 7.04
CA ALA A 10 4.54 -19.40 5.61
C ALA A 10 4.09 -20.83 5.21
N SER A 11 3.13 -20.91 4.31
CA SER A 11 2.42 -22.14 3.96
C SER A 11 2.32 -22.29 2.46
N LEU A 12 2.13 -23.54 2.04
CA LEU A 12 1.78 -23.88 0.66
C LEU A 12 0.27 -23.73 0.47
N PHE A 13 -0.14 -22.88 -0.46
CA PHE A 13 -1.50 -22.78 -0.91
C PHE A 13 -1.69 -23.54 -2.23
N ASN A 14 -2.65 -24.44 -2.25
CA ASN A 14 -3.17 -25.09 -3.44
C ASN A 14 -4.68 -24.86 -3.45
N ILE A 15 -5.15 -24.05 -4.39
CA ILE A 15 -6.54 -23.62 -4.44
C ILE A 15 -7.11 -24.00 -5.80
N THR A 16 -8.20 -24.77 -5.81
CA THR A 16 -9.03 -24.96 -6.99
C THR A 16 -10.28 -24.11 -6.85
N LEU A 17 -10.43 -23.13 -7.76
CA LEU A 17 -11.52 -22.17 -7.73
C LEU A 17 -12.40 -22.36 -8.96
N SER A 18 -13.69 -22.70 -8.75
CA SER A 18 -14.68 -22.80 -9.81
C SER A 18 -15.68 -21.65 -9.70
N LEU A 19 -15.88 -20.92 -10.79
CA LEU A 19 -16.73 -19.73 -10.86
C LEU A 19 -17.33 -19.58 -12.27
N PRO A 20 -18.41 -18.79 -12.44
CA PRO A 20 -18.93 -18.48 -13.76
C PRO A 20 -17.86 -17.87 -14.67
N GLU A 21 -17.83 -18.26 -15.94
CA GLU A 21 -16.81 -17.86 -16.93
C GLU A 21 -16.59 -16.33 -17.01
N LEU A 22 -17.65 -15.55 -16.80
CA LEU A 22 -17.62 -14.08 -16.85
C LEU A 22 -16.77 -13.44 -15.75
N PHE A 23 -16.44 -14.18 -14.68
CA PHE A 23 -15.66 -13.62 -13.60
C PHE A 23 -14.16 -13.63 -13.90
N GLN A 24 -13.51 -12.52 -13.59
CA GLN A 24 -12.06 -12.38 -13.59
C GLN A 24 -11.52 -12.54 -12.16
N VAL A 25 -10.33 -13.10 -12.04
CA VAL A 25 -9.65 -13.33 -10.76
C VAL A 25 -8.32 -12.59 -10.77
N SER A 26 -8.09 -11.78 -9.74
CA SER A 26 -6.79 -11.16 -9.50
C SER A 26 -6.25 -11.64 -8.16
N THR A 27 -5.00 -12.05 -8.12
CA THR A 27 -4.36 -12.62 -6.93
C THR A 27 -2.85 -12.43 -7.01
N GLU A 28 -2.20 -12.39 -5.83
CA GLU A 28 -0.74 -12.42 -5.72
C GLU A 28 -0.15 -13.82 -5.93
N LEU A 29 -1.00 -14.85 -6.04
CA LEU A 29 -0.57 -16.23 -6.26
C LEU A 29 -0.44 -16.54 -7.76
N ASP A 30 0.19 -17.65 -8.08
CA ASP A 30 0.36 -18.10 -9.47
C ASP A 30 -0.85 -18.89 -9.96
N ILE A 31 -1.43 -18.47 -11.06
CA ILE A 31 -2.49 -19.23 -11.75
C ILE A 31 -1.79 -20.21 -12.71
N LEU A 32 -1.80 -21.49 -12.36
CA LEU A 32 -1.11 -22.55 -13.12
C LEU A 32 -1.92 -23.05 -14.30
N ASP A 33 -3.24 -23.15 -14.13
CA ASP A 33 -4.15 -23.67 -15.15
C ASP A 33 -5.50 -22.98 -15.10
N THR A 34 -6.11 -22.88 -16.28
CA THR A 34 -7.44 -22.31 -16.46
C THR A 34 -8.22 -23.18 -17.43
N ASN A 35 -9.27 -23.83 -16.95
CA ASN A 35 -10.15 -24.66 -17.76
C ASN A 35 -11.56 -24.06 -17.77
N VAL A 36 -12.17 -23.95 -18.95
CA VAL A 36 -13.53 -23.45 -19.12
C VAL A 36 -14.39 -24.55 -19.73
N SER A 37 -15.44 -24.94 -19.02
CA SER A 37 -16.39 -25.96 -19.47
C SER A 37 -17.81 -25.58 -19.05
N LYS A 38 -18.75 -25.63 -19.98
CA LYS A 38 -20.18 -25.38 -19.76
C LYS A 38 -20.49 -24.06 -19.03
N GLY A 39 -19.71 -22.97 -19.36
CA GLY A 39 -19.88 -21.66 -18.74
C GLY A 39 -19.30 -21.53 -17.32
N ILE A 40 -18.57 -22.55 -16.86
CA ILE A 40 -17.83 -22.56 -15.60
C ILE A 40 -16.34 -22.53 -15.89
N LYS A 41 -15.64 -21.57 -15.28
CA LYS A 41 -14.19 -21.46 -15.29
C LYS A 41 -13.64 -22.11 -14.01
N THR A 42 -12.71 -23.02 -14.18
CA THR A 42 -11.97 -23.64 -13.07
C THR A 42 -10.51 -23.23 -13.13
N LEU A 43 -10.00 -22.62 -12.07
CA LEU A 43 -8.64 -22.14 -11.93
C LEU A 43 -7.89 -23.01 -10.91
N THR A 44 -6.67 -23.42 -11.25
CA THR A 44 -5.73 -24.00 -10.30
C THR A 44 -4.71 -22.92 -9.91
N ILE A 45 -4.72 -22.55 -8.64
CA ILE A 45 -3.91 -21.45 -8.11
C ILE A 45 -2.96 -22.00 -7.07
N LYS A 46 -1.69 -21.61 -7.14
CA LYS A 46 -0.64 -22.08 -6.23
C LYS A 46 0.15 -20.91 -5.65
N GLY A 47 0.54 -21.02 -4.39
CA GLY A 47 1.47 -20.13 -3.73
C GLY A 47 2.37 -20.88 -2.78
N ASN A 48 3.67 -20.79 -3.00
CA ASN A 48 4.68 -21.38 -2.11
C ASN A 48 5.13 -20.33 -1.09
N ASP A 49 5.36 -20.74 0.13
CA ASP A 49 5.91 -19.91 1.21
C ASP A 49 5.14 -18.60 1.45
N ARG A 50 3.82 -18.63 1.28
CA ARG A 50 2.94 -17.46 1.44
C ARG A 50 2.37 -17.40 2.85
N ILE A 51 2.29 -16.18 3.40
CA ILE A 51 1.65 -15.92 4.70
C ILE A 51 0.13 -15.84 4.54
N LYS A 52 -0.33 -15.34 3.39
CA LYS A 52 -1.74 -15.17 3.07
C LYS A 52 -2.00 -15.49 1.60
N ALA A 53 -3.26 -15.74 1.28
CA ALA A 53 -3.76 -15.86 -0.08
C ALA A 53 -4.96 -14.91 -0.24
N THR A 54 -4.83 -13.92 -1.11
CA THR A 54 -5.89 -12.95 -1.39
C THR A 54 -6.44 -13.18 -2.78
N LEU A 55 -7.76 -13.26 -2.91
CA LEU A 55 -8.47 -13.46 -4.17
C LEU A 55 -9.47 -12.32 -4.37
N PHE A 56 -9.30 -11.57 -5.45
CA PHE A 56 -10.24 -10.54 -5.88
C PHE A 56 -11.05 -11.07 -7.06
N LEU A 57 -12.36 -11.01 -6.93
CA LEU A 57 -13.30 -11.52 -7.93
C LEU A 57 -14.14 -10.37 -8.49
N GLY A 58 -14.21 -10.26 -9.80
CA GLY A 58 -15.02 -9.24 -10.47
C GLY A 58 -15.48 -9.68 -11.84
N LYS A 59 -16.56 -9.10 -12.34
CA LYS A 59 -17.03 -9.33 -13.72
C LYS A 59 -16.19 -8.62 -14.79
N THR A 60 -15.40 -7.64 -14.36
CA THR A 60 -14.46 -6.90 -15.20
C THR A 60 -13.07 -6.99 -14.60
N ASN A 61 -12.04 -6.74 -15.39
CA ASN A 61 -10.70 -6.63 -14.86
C ASN A 61 -10.63 -5.39 -13.95
N LEU A 62 -10.44 -5.63 -12.64
CA LEU A 62 -10.43 -4.59 -11.63
C LEU A 62 -9.03 -3.99 -11.42
N PHE A 63 -8.00 -4.67 -11.88
CA PHE A 63 -6.61 -4.34 -11.62
C PHE A 63 -5.86 -3.96 -12.90
N GLU A 64 -5.12 -2.88 -12.82
CA GLU A 64 -4.09 -2.54 -13.81
C GLU A 64 -2.82 -3.32 -13.46
N THR A 65 -2.18 -3.91 -14.47
CA THR A 65 -0.91 -4.63 -14.31
C THR A 65 0.23 -3.76 -14.78
N ILE A 66 1.21 -3.56 -13.94
CA ILE A 66 2.45 -2.84 -14.25
C ILE A 66 3.61 -3.76 -13.95
N ILE A 67 4.48 -3.98 -14.94
CA ILE A 67 5.68 -4.83 -14.78
C ILE A 67 6.87 -3.93 -14.50
N ILE A 68 7.54 -4.19 -13.38
CA ILE A 68 8.73 -3.47 -12.91
C ILE A 68 9.85 -4.49 -12.75
N SER A 69 10.82 -4.47 -13.66
CA SER A 69 11.85 -5.50 -13.71
C SER A 69 11.23 -6.91 -13.74
N ASN A 70 11.36 -7.69 -12.69
CA ASN A 70 10.79 -9.04 -12.57
C ASN A 70 9.55 -9.10 -11.66
N LEU A 71 9.04 -7.96 -11.20
CA LEU A 71 7.90 -7.86 -10.31
C LEU A 71 6.66 -7.38 -11.07
N GLU A 72 5.62 -8.19 -11.05
CA GLU A 72 4.29 -7.85 -11.54
C GLU A 72 3.50 -7.15 -10.43
N VAL A 73 3.18 -5.88 -10.61
CA VAL A 73 2.37 -5.09 -9.67
C VAL A 73 0.94 -4.98 -10.20
N LEU A 74 0.01 -5.58 -9.48
CA LEU A 74 -1.42 -5.47 -9.74
C LEU A 74 -2.00 -4.36 -8.85
N SER A 75 -2.55 -3.30 -9.45
CA SER A 75 -3.12 -2.19 -8.70
C SER A 75 -4.51 -1.82 -9.19
N ASN A 76 -5.46 -1.63 -8.28
CA ASN A 76 -6.77 -1.05 -8.55
C ASN A 76 -6.95 0.36 -8.00
N LEU A 77 -5.88 1.01 -7.55
CA LEU A 77 -5.85 2.41 -7.11
C LEU A 77 -6.00 3.39 -8.29
N SER A 78 -6.95 3.14 -9.16
CA SER A 78 -7.09 3.82 -10.46
C SER A 78 -7.74 5.20 -10.42
N LYS A 79 -8.25 5.65 -9.29
CA LYS A 79 -8.97 6.95 -9.17
C LYS A 79 -8.06 8.17 -9.13
N SER A 80 -6.80 8.02 -9.46
CA SER A 80 -5.85 9.12 -9.52
C SER A 80 -6.01 9.95 -10.80
N LYS A 81 -5.89 11.25 -10.66
CA LYS A 81 -5.73 12.19 -11.79
C LYS A 81 -4.36 12.06 -12.47
N THR A 82 -3.51 11.17 -11.98
CA THR A 82 -2.15 10.96 -12.50
C THR A 82 -2.17 10.10 -13.77
N ALA A 83 -1.46 10.52 -14.79
CA ALA A 83 -1.34 9.80 -16.04
C ALA A 83 -0.75 8.39 -15.83
N PRO A 84 -1.16 7.38 -16.62
CA PRO A 84 -0.67 5.99 -16.48
C PRO A 84 0.85 5.87 -16.49
N ALA A 85 1.52 6.59 -17.39
CA ALA A 85 3.00 6.59 -17.45
C ALA A 85 3.64 7.10 -16.14
N MET A 86 3.08 8.13 -15.54
CA MET A 86 3.57 8.65 -14.25
C MET A 86 3.32 7.67 -13.11
N ARG A 87 2.21 6.93 -13.14
CA ARG A 87 1.94 5.87 -12.14
C ARG A 87 2.98 4.76 -12.22
N ALA A 88 3.35 4.34 -13.44
CA ALA A 88 4.39 3.35 -13.64
C ALA A 88 5.76 3.83 -13.12
N ILE A 89 6.15 5.07 -13.43
CA ILE A 89 7.40 5.69 -12.95
C ILE A 89 7.41 5.77 -11.41
N ASN A 90 6.29 6.17 -10.82
CA ASN A 90 6.19 6.26 -9.36
C ASN A 90 6.30 4.88 -8.70
N LEU A 91 5.65 3.86 -9.27
CA LEU A 91 5.76 2.49 -8.77
C LEU A 91 7.18 1.94 -8.90
N ASP A 92 7.84 2.16 -10.03
CA ASP A 92 9.23 1.76 -10.25
C ASP A 92 10.15 2.37 -9.17
N ARG A 93 10.00 3.67 -8.93
CA ARG A 93 10.71 4.40 -7.89
C ARG A 93 10.45 3.82 -6.49
N MET A 94 9.20 3.47 -6.17
CA MET A 94 8.83 2.90 -4.87
C MET A 94 9.42 1.51 -4.67
N VAL A 95 9.34 0.66 -5.69
CA VAL A 95 9.91 -0.69 -5.65
C VAL A 95 11.43 -0.61 -5.49
N TYR A 96 12.09 0.24 -6.27
CA TYR A 96 13.53 0.47 -6.16
C TYR A 96 13.92 0.93 -4.75
N PHE A 97 13.18 1.91 -4.19
CA PHE A 97 13.44 2.40 -2.83
C PHE A 97 13.29 1.29 -1.78
N LEU A 98 12.24 0.48 -1.87
CA LEU A 98 12.01 -0.63 -0.93
C LEU A 98 13.07 -1.71 -1.07
N ASP A 99 13.47 -2.03 -2.29
CA ASP A 99 14.55 -2.97 -2.56
C ASP A 99 15.87 -2.53 -1.91
N GLN A 100 16.20 -1.25 -1.99
CA GLN A 100 17.41 -0.69 -1.38
C GLN A 100 17.35 -0.62 0.16
N LYS A 101 16.16 -0.41 0.75
CA LYS A 101 16.01 -0.20 2.20
C LYS A 101 15.66 -1.49 2.97
N VAL A 102 14.96 -2.41 2.35
CA VAL A 102 14.46 -3.64 2.97
C VAL A 102 15.11 -4.89 2.38
N GLY A 103 15.45 -4.84 1.09
CA GLY A 103 15.93 -5.97 0.31
C GLY A 103 14.94 -6.41 -0.77
N PRO A 104 15.30 -7.37 -1.64
CA PRO A 104 14.47 -7.76 -2.77
C PRO A 104 13.15 -8.41 -2.31
N TYR A 105 12.08 -8.09 -3.03
CA TYR A 105 10.79 -8.73 -2.79
C TYR A 105 10.88 -10.24 -3.13
N PRO A 106 10.42 -11.12 -2.21
CA PRO A 106 10.67 -12.55 -2.35
C PRO A 106 9.82 -13.24 -3.43
N PHE A 107 8.86 -12.54 -4.02
CA PHE A 107 7.93 -13.08 -5.00
C PHE A 107 7.92 -12.26 -6.28
N ASN A 108 7.37 -12.84 -7.35
CA ASN A 108 7.25 -12.20 -8.67
C ASN A 108 5.98 -11.37 -8.85
N LYS A 109 5.05 -11.40 -7.88
CA LYS A 109 3.77 -10.70 -7.98
C LYS A 109 3.35 -10.07 -6.67
N ILE A 110 2.85 -8.83 -6.73
CA ILE A 110 2.32 -8.07 -5.60
C ILE A 110 0.99 -7.43 -5.97
N VAL A 111 0.04 -7.41 -5.04
CA VAL A 111 -1.27 -6.78 -5.22
C VAL A 111 -1.39 -5.58 -4.30
N ILE A 112 -1.86 -4.45 -4.85
CA ILE A 112 -2.17 -3.21 -4.14
C ILE A 112 -3.66 -2.92 -4.35
N SER A 113 -4.47 -3.04 -3.31
CA SER A 113 -5.90 -2.86 -3.41
C SER A 113 -6.40 -1.55 -2.80
N ASP A 114 -7.48 -1.02 -3.36
CA ASP A 114 -8.20 0.13 -2.82
C ASP A 114 -8.83 -0.19 -1.44
N GLU A 115 -9.14 -1.46 -1.19
CA GLU A 115 -9.60 -1.91 0.14
C GLU A 115 -8.50 -1.82 1.19
N ASP A 116 -7.27 -2.19 0.85
CA ASP A 116 -6.13 -2.07 1.78
C ASP A 116 -5.88 -0.60 2.14
N THR A 117 -6.04 0.31 1.18
CA THR A 117 -5.91 1.75 1.46
C THR A 117 -7.04 2.30 2.32
N LYS A 118 -8.27 1.82 2.14
CA LYS A 118 -9.41 2.20 2.99
C LYS A 118 -9.28 1.68 4.41
N ASN A 119 -8.77 0.46 4.56
CA ASN A 119 -8.55 -0.16 5.85
C ASN A 119 -7.33 0.41 6.59
N ASN A 120 -6.39 1.02 5.86
CA ASN A 120 -5.18 1.60 6.41
C ASN A 120 -4.86 2.96 5.76
N PRO A 121 -5.73 3.97 5.94
CA PRO A 121 -5.58 5.28 5.30
C PRO A 121 -4.36 6.03 5.82
N VAL A 122 -3.84 6.94 5.01
CA VAL A 122 -2.88 7.95 5.47
C VAL A 122 -3.67 9.08 6.10
N TYR A 123 -3.65 9.15 7.42
CA TYR A 123 -4.38 10.19 8.14
C TYR A 123 -3.79 11.58 7.86
N GLY A 124 -4.67 12.55 7.70
CA GLY A 124 -4.30 13.96 7.48
C GLY A 124 -4.19 14.38 6.02
N LEU A 125 -4.13 13.45 5.06
CA LEU A 125 -4.02 13.81 3.65
C LEU A 125 -5.33 14.35 3.05
N ASN A 126 -6.46 13.74 3.35
CA ASN A 126 -7.75 14.02 2.70
C ASN A 126 -8.71 14.84 3.59
N GLN A 127 -8.18 15.70 4.44
CA GLN A 127 -9.01 16.52 5.34
C GLN A 127 -9.60 17.77 4.65
N LEU A 128 -9.01 18.17 3.53
CA LEU A 128 -9.48 19.33 2.76
C LEU A 128 -10.07 18.87 1.41
N PRO A 129 -11.08 19.57 0.89
CA PRO A 129 -11.54 19.36 -0.47
C PRO A 129 -10.38 19.45 -1.46
N GLY A 130 -10.38 18.62 -2.52
CA GLY A 130 -9.24 18.49 -3.44
C GLY A 130 -8.77 19.80 -4.11
N PHE A 131 -9.65 20.83 -4.21
CA PHE A 131 -9.27 22.14 -4.73
C PHE A 131 -8.54 23.01 -3.70
N LEU A 132 -8.59 22.63 -2.41
CA LEU A 132 -7.88 23.29 -1.31
C LEU A 132 -6.68 22.46 -0.82
N SER A 133 -6.39 21.33 -1.48
CA SER A 133 -5.25 20.51 -1.07
C SER A 133 -3.96 21.30 -1.11
N PRO A 134 -3.20 21.38 0.00
CA PRO A 134 -1.95 22.10 0.06
C PRO A 134 -0.81 21.36 -0.65
N PHE A 135 -1.01 20.10 -1.00
CA PHE A 135 0.03 19.23 -1.54
C PHE A 135 0.14 19.32 -3.07
N PRO A 136 1.32 19.04 -3.63
CA PRO A 136 1.49 18.94 -5.08
C PRO A 136 0.58 17.87 -5.68
N THR A 137 0.16 18.09 -6.93
CA THR A 137 -0.63 17.12 -7.66
C THR A 137 0.06 15.76 -7.68
N GLY A 138 -0.65 14.72 -7.26
CA GLY A 138 -0.15 13.36 -7.23
C GLY A 138 0.53 12.93 -5.93
N PHE A 139 0.94 13.86 -5.06
CA PHE A 139 1.59 13.52 -3.79
C PHE A 139 0.71 12.61 -2.90
N GLU A 140 -0.56 12.98 -2.74
CA GLU A 140 -1.49 12.21 -1.91
C GLU A 140 -1.66 10.77 -2.42
N TYR A 141 -1.74 10.62 -3.75
CA TYR A 141 -1.80 9.32 -4.40
C TYR A 141 -0.50 8.54 -4.18
N ASP A 142 0.63 9.19 -4.39
CA ASP A 142 1.95 8.58 -4.27
C ASP A 142 2.19 8.05 -2.85
N ILE A 143 1.92 8.85 -1.84
CA ILE A 143 2.10 8.48 -0.43
C ILE A 143 1.12 7.38 0.00
N THR A 144 -0.12 7.42 -0.48
CA THR A 144 -1.11 6.38 -0.22
C THR A 144 -0.70 5.05 -0.84
N GLN A 145 -0.23 5.10 -2.08
CA GLN A 145 0.27 3.94 -2.80
C GLN A 145 1.53 3.38 -2.13
N PHE A 146 2.47 4.25 -1.74
CA PHE A 146 3.68 3.84 -1.03
C PHE A 146 3.37 3.17 0.31
N LYS A 147 2.43 3.73 1.09
CA LYS A 147 2.00 3.12 2.36
C LYS A 147 1.48 1.70 2.16
N THR A 148 0.60 1.50 1.18
CA THR A 148 0.02 0.18 0.91
C THR A 148 1.07 -0.81 0.38
N LEU A 149 1.90 -0.36 -0.57
CA LEU A 149 2.98 -1.16 -1.13
C LEU A 149 4.01 -1.56 -0.04
N SER A 150 4.49 -0.59 0.76
CA SER A 150 5.48 -0.85 1.81
C SER A 150 4.95 -1.83 2.85
N ARG A 151 3.67 -1.75 3.22
CA ARG A 151 3.05 -2.71 4.13
C ARG A 151 3.10 -4.13 3.56
N THR A 152 2.61 -4.32 2.33
CA THR A 152 2.62 -5.63 1.68
C THR A 152 4.05 -6.16 1.50
N TYR A 153 4.99 -5.26 1.21
CA TYR A 153 6.40 -5.58 1.08
C TYR A 153 6.99 -6.09 2.41
N LEU A 154 6.77 -5.36 3.49
CA LEU A 154 7.24 -5.74 4.83
C LEU A 154 6.60 -7.04 5.33
N GLU A 155 5.30 -7.22 5.12
CA GLU A 155 4.59 -8.43 5.52
C GLU A 155 5.18 -9.69 4.87
N ASN A 156 5.65 -9.59 3.64
CA ASN A 156 6.19 -10.74 2.90
C ASN A 156 7.71 -10.91 3.01
N THR A 157 8.46 -9.86 3.39
CA THR A 157 9.92 -9.94 3.57
C THR A 157 10.30 -10.21 5.02
N LEU A 158 9.58 -9.61 5.97
CA LEU A 158 9.84 -9.77 7.39
C LEU A 158 8.88 -10.80 7.97
N LEU A 159 9.38 -11.98 8.28
CA LEU A 159 8.60 -13.06 8.91
C LEU A 159 8.31 -12.76 10.40
N LEU A 160 7.80 -11.58 10.68
CA LEU A 160 7.44 -11.12 12.01
C LEU A 160 6.07 -11.66 12.41
N HIS A 161 5.88 -11.83 13.72
CA HIS A 161 4.60 -12.29 14.24
C HIS A 161 3.58 -11.13 14.24
N PRO A 162 2.47 -11.20 13.47
CA PRO A 162 1.60 -10.06 13.24
C PRO A 162 1.01 -9.42 14.51
N ARG A 163 0.86 -10.18 15.59
CA ARG A 163 0.33 -9.67 16.87
C ARG A 163 1.40 -9.27 17.86
N LYS A 164 2.47 -10.07 17.99
CA LYS A 164 3.53 -9.81 18.97
C LYS A 164 4.43 -8.66 18.52
N ASP A 165 4.69 -8.62 17.21
CA ASP A 165 5.63 -7.67 16.60
C ASP A 165 4.90 -6.55 15.82
N ALA A 166 3.59 -6.39 16.07
CA ALA A 166 2.75 -5.40 15.40
C ALA A 166 3.32 -3.98 15.48
N TRP A 167 3.86 -3.61 16.65
CA TRP A 167 4.51 -2.31 16.87
C TRP A 167 5.73 -2.11 15.98
N LEU A 168 6.48 -3.17 15.70
CA LEU A 168 7.69 -3.12 14.87
C LEU A 168 7.31 -2.91 13.40
N PHE A 169 6.24 -3.57 12.91
CA PHE A 169 5.71 -3.29 11.57
C PHE A 169 5.32 -1.83 11.40
N GLY A 170 4.56 -1.30 12.36
CA GLY A 170 4.15 0.11 12.32
C GLY A 170 5.34 1.06 12.35
N ALA A 171 6.32 0.81 13.22
CA ALA A 171 7.51 1.63 13.33
C ALA A 171 8.35 1.62 12.04
N LEU A 172 8.57 0.43 11.46
CA LEU A 172 9.30 0.30 10.21
C LEU A 172 8.56 0.95 9.03
N GLN A 173 7.25 0.79 8.96
CA GLN A 173 6.45 1.42 7.91
C GLN A 173 6.54 2.94 7.98
N ILE A 174 6.41 3.52 9.19
CA ILE A 174 6.54 4.96 9.40
C ILE A 174 7.94 5.43 9.03
N TYR A 175 8.98 4.73 9.49
CA TYR A 175 10.35 5.05 9.15
C TYR A 175 10.58 5.08 7.63
N LEU A 176 10.10 4.05 6.92
CA LEU A 176 10.21 4.00 5.46
C LEU A 176 9.43 5.13 4.77
N MET A 177 8.26 5.50 5.28
CA MET A 177 7.47 6.62 4.76
C MET A 177 8.21 7.95 4.95
N ILE A 178 8.80 8.18 6.12
CA ILE A 178 9.60 9.38 6.42
C ILE A 178 10.81 9.46 5.46
N GLU A 179 11.56 8.38 5.35
CA GLU A 179 12.72 8.29 4.46
C GLU A 179 12.33 8.50 2.98
N TYR A 180 11.20 7.94 2.55
CA TYR A 180 10.69 8.12 1.20
C TYR A 180 10.33 9.57 0.91
N VAL A 181 9.62 10.22 1.84
CA VAL A 181 9.27 11.65 1.70
C VAL A 181 10.52 12.51 1.72
N ASN A 182 11.48 12.26 2.60
CA ASN A 182 12.74 13.01 2.64
C ASN A 182 13.54 12.88 1.33
N THR A 183 13.53 11.70 0.73
CA THR A 183 14.28 11.42 -0.49
C THR A 183 13.65 12.08 -1.74
N TYR A 184 12.33 11.93 -1.90
CA TYR A 184 11.66 12.30 -3.14
C TYR A 184 10.85 13.60 -3.06
N TYR A 185 10.54 14.04 -1.86
CA TYR A 185 9.81 15.28 -1.58
C TYR A 185 10.54 16.15 -0.54
N PRO A 186 11.83 16.46 -0.76
CA PRO A 186 12.60 17.24 0.20
C PRO A 186 11.95 18.60 0.42
N LYS A 187 11.94 19.06 1.67
CA LYS A 187 11.34 20.36 2.08
C LYS A 187 9.82 20.42 1.89
N MET A 188 9.13 19.28 1.86
CA MET A 188 7.67 19.26 1.86
C MET A 188 7.15 19.88 3.17
N LYS A 189 6.42 20.99 3.05
CA LYS A 189 5.80 21.67 4.20
C LYS A 189 4.42 21.09 4.47
N VAL A 190 4.01 21.03 5.73
CA VAL A 190 2.68 20.54 6.16
C VAL A 190 1.54 21.25 5.43
N LEU A 191 1.67 22.54 5.25
CA LEU A 191 0.68 23.36 4.55
C LEU A 191 0.94 23.44 3.03
N GLY A 192 1.94 22.74 2.49
CA GLY A 192 2.26 22.70 1.07
C GLY A 192 2.27 24.10 0.46
N SER A 193 1.48 24.31 -0.60
CA SER A 193 1.37 25.61 -1.28
C SER A 193 0.74 26.72 -0.45
N LEU A 194 -0.09 26.38 0.56
CA LEU A 194 -0.70 27.37 1.46
C LEU A 194 0.32 28.06 2.35
N SER A 195 1.49 27.46 2.57
CA SER A 195 2.60 28.10 3.31
C SER A 195 3.10 29.41 2.67
N LYS A 196 2.76 29.65 1.40
CA LYS A 196 3.10 30.88 0.66
C LYS A 196 2.19 32.07 1.00
N PHE A 197 1.02 31.84 1.59
CA PHE A 197 0.12 32.93 1.99
C PHE A 197 0.69 33.70 3.18
N TRP A 198 0.67 35.03 3.11
CA TRP A 198 1.29 35.93 4.09
C TRP A 198 0.76 35.76 5.51
N ILE A 199 -0.54 35.48 5.68
CA ILE A 199 -1.20 35.25 6.98
C ILE A 199 -0.65 34.00 7.65
N ILE A 200 -0.39 32.96 6.88
CA ILE A 200 0.12 31.68 7.37
C ILE A 200 1.63 31.78 7.66
N ARG A 201 2.33 32.56 6.87
CA ARG A 201 3.76 32.86 7.07
C ARG A 201 4.07 33.56 8.38
N TRP A 202 3.11 34.30 8.91
CA TRP A 202 3.23 34.99 10.20
C TRP A 202 3.04 34.04 11.41
N SER A 203 2.36 32.95 11.22
CA SER A 203 2.32 31.85 12.19
C SER A 203 3.47 30.89 11.88
N HIS A 204 4.33 30.57 12.84
CA HIS A 204 5.44 29.62 12.67
C HIS A 204 5.07 28.24 12.08
N ILE A 205 3.78 27.99 11.87
CA ILE A 205 3.22 26.79 11.22
C ILE A 205 3.66 26.67 9.74
N ALA A 206 3.97 27.81 9.08
CA ALA A 206 4.38 27.79 7.66
C ALA A 206 5.74 27.08 7.43
N ASP A 207 6.58 27.01 8.45
CA ASP A 207 7.93 26.46 8.37
C ASP A 207 8.04 25.01 8.82
N LEU A 208 6.95 24.44 9.32
CA LEU A 208 6.89 23.05 9.75
C LEU A 208 7.01 22.10 8.55
N GLU A 209 7.98 21.22 8.58
CA GLU A 209 8.12 20.17 7.58
C GLU A 209 7.09 19.05 7.81
N PHE A 210 6.67 18.40 6.73
CA PHE A 210 5.66 17.33 6.79
C PHE A 210 6.08 16.22 7.77
N ASN A 211 7.34 15.85 7.76
CA ASN A 211 7.86 14.76 8.59
C ASN A 211 7.95 15.13 10.08
N ASP A 212 8.17 16.38 10.42
CA ASP A 212 8.20 16.83 11.81
C ASP A 212 6.81 16.74 12.47
N GLN A 213 5.76 16.93 11.68
CA GLN A 213 4.37 16.84 12.14
C GLN A 213 3.83 15.42 12.15
N TYR A 214 4.39 14.52 11.34
CA TYR A 214 3.95 13.12 11.27
C TYR A 214 4.09 12.43 12.63
N SER A 215 5.16 12.69 13.35
CA SER A 215 5.38 12.18 14.70
C SER A 215 4.36 12.73 15.72
N LEU A 216 3.97 14.02 15.60
CA LEU A 216 2.97 14.65 16.47
C LEU A 216 1.55 14.14 16.22
N LEU A 217 1.19 13.93 14.96
CA LEU A 217 -0.09 13.30 14.58
C LEU A 217 -0.19 11.89 15.15
N TYR A 218 0.88 11.12 15.05
CA TYR A 218 0.94 9.76 15.58
C TYR A 218 0.86 9.74 17.12
N LEU A 219 1.58 10.63 17.78
CA LEU A 219 1.50 10.80 19.23
C LEU A 219 0.10 11.21 19.70
N ASN A 220 -0.57 12.08 18.94
CA ASN A 220 -1.92 12.50 19.24
C ASN A 220 -2.95 11.37 19.06
N MET A 221 -2.76 10.53 18.04
CA MET A 221 -3.55 9.33 17.83
C MET A 221 -3.33 8.32 18.95
N ALA A 222 -2.08 8.09 19.36
CA ALA A 222 -1.75 7.20 20.45
C ALA A 222 -2.33 7.69 21.79
N ARG A 223 -2.30 9.00 22.07
CA ARG A 223 -2.92 9.61 23.26
C ARG A 223 -4.44 9.43 23.29
N ASN A 224 -5.10 9.41 22.15
CA ASN A 224 -6.54 9.25 22.05
C ASN A 224 -6.97 7.77 21.87
N ASN A 225 -6.07 6.81 22.11
CA ASN A 225 -6.31 5.37 21.88
C ASN A 225 -6.84 5.05 20.48
N ILE A 226 -6.55 5.88 19.51
CA ILE A 226 -6.86 5.60 18.11
C ILE A 226 -5.77 4.68 17.61
N HIS A 227 -6.01 3.39 17.68
CA HIS A 227 -5.11 2.40 17.10
C HIS A 227 -5.18 2.51 15.58
N GLN A 228 -4.03 2.75 14.95
CA GLN A 228 -3.94 2.54 13.52
C GLN A 228 -4.16 1.04 13.28
N PRO A 229 -5.16 0.62 12.48
CA PRO A 229 -5.22 -0.76 12.04
C PRO A 229 -3.95 -1.05 11.25
N LEU A 230 -3.26 -2.06 11.69
CA LEU A 230 -2.06 -2.58 11.05
C LEU A 230 -2.42 -3.28 9.75
#